data_8b1859520b670d92323408611932faa5
#
_entry.id   8b1859520b670d92323408611932faa5
#
_cell.length_a   1.000
_cell.length_b   1.000
_cell.length_c   1.000
_cell.angle_alpha   90.00
_cell.angle_beta   90.00
_cell.angle_gamma   90.00
#
_symmetry.space_group_name_H-M   'P 1'
#
loop_
_entity.id
_entity.type
_entity.pdbx_description
1 polymer ?
#
loop_
_entity_poly.entity_id
_entity_poly.type
_entity_poly.pdbx_seq_one_letter_code
_entity_poly.pdbx_strand_id
1 'polypeptide(L)'
;RLPECADFMNNLNSRVIDLMIPFSGKKQSFVHPDFRGSASIKAVLPVLAPRLSYKKLHIQEGGSASDTWNKIVTDQFDKKETKRKINALREYCCLDTLAMVEVFRYLDGLINPSE
;
A
#
# COMPACT_ATOMS: atom_id res chain seq x y z
N ARG A 1 23.31 -3.44 12.29
CA ARG A 1 23.56 -2.09 11.75
C ARG A 1 24.67 -2.17 10.70
N LEU A 2 24.50 -1.44 9.61
CA LEU A 2 25.47 -1.37 8.50
C LEU A 2 25.89 0.09 8.31
N PRO A 3 26.87 0.59 9.11
CA PRO A 3 27.31 2.00 9.06
C PRO A 3 27.80 2.41 7.67
N GLU A 4 28.41 1.49 6.93
CA GLU A 4 28.87 1.69 5.56
C GLU A 4 27.75 2.00 4.55
N CYS A 5 26.51 1.67 4.90
CA CYS A 5 25.32 1.95 4.09
C CYS A 5 24.61 3.26 4.48
N ALA A 6 25.09 3.97 5.50
CA ALA A 6 24.40 5.14 6.05
C ALA A 6 24.19 6.24 4.99
N ASP A 7 25.20 6.57 4.21
CA ASP A 7 25.11 7.60 3.17
C ASP A 7 24.15 7.18 2.05
N PHE A 8 24.17 5.93 1.63
CA PHE A 8 23.22 5.38 0.67
C PHE A 8 21.79 5.47 1.20
N MET A 9 21.55 5.05 2.44
CA MET A 9 20.23 5.08 3.06
C MET A 9 19.71 6.50 3.24
N ASN A 10 20.57 7.45 3.63
CA ASN A 10 20.21 8.86 3.76
C ASN A 10 19.85 9.46 2.41
N ASN A 11 20.63 9.17 1.37
CA ASN A 11 20.31 9.57 -0.01
C ASN A 11 18.99 8.98 -0.49
N LEU A 12 18.74 7.69 -0.21
CA LEU A 12 17.47 7.03 -0.55
C LEU A 12 16.30 7.70 0.16
N ASN A 13 16.40 7.93 1.46
CA ASN A 13 15.36 8.57 2.28
C ASN A 13 15.02 9.99 1.79
N SER A 14 16.02 10.75 1.33
CA SER A 14 15.80 12.11 0.80
C SER A 14 14.96 12.12 -0.49
N ARG A 15 14.85 10.99 -1.18
CA ARG A 15 14.08 10.84 -2.43
C ARG A 15 12.76 10.11 -2.23
N VAL A 16 12.47 9.62 -1.03
CA VAL A 16 11.19 8.98 -0.72
C VAL A 16 10.08 10.02 -0.63
N ILE A 17 8.98 9.76 -1.31
CA ILE A 17 7.77 10.57 -1.29
C ILE A 17 6.64 9.73 -0.73
N ASP A 18 5.93 10.25 0.26
CA ASP A 18 4.72 9.63 0.77
C ASP A 18 3.51 10.08 -0.05
N LEU A 19 2.92 9.16 -0.80
CA LEU A 19 1.74 9.42 -1.63
C LEU A 19 0.47 9.76 -0.84
N MET A 20 0.48 9.58 0.48
CA MET A 20 -0.61 9.99 1.34
C MET A 20 -0.66 11.52 1.58
N ILE A 21 0.46 12.22 1.42
CA ILE A 21 0.59 13.66 1.70
C ILE A 21 -0.47 14.50 0.99
N PRO A 22 -0.77 14.31 -0.32
CA PRO A 22 -1.80 15.10 -1.00
C PRO A 22 -3.20 14.94 -0.42
N PHE A 23 -3.46 13.84 0.28
CA PHE A 23 -4.77 13.47 0.83
C PHE A 23 -4.92 13.77 2.31
N SER A 24 -3.85 14.13 3.01
CA SER A 24 -3.82 14.24 4.48
C SER A 24 -3.22 15.55 5.00
N GLY A 25 -3.55 15.87 6.25
CA GLY A 25 -2.92 16.95 7.01
C GLY A 25 -3.27 18.36 6.54
N LYS A 26 -2.50 19.34 7.03
CA LYS A 26 -2.70 20.78 6.73
C LYS A 26 -2.37 21.18 5.29
N LYS A 27 -1.64 20.33 4.56
CA LYS A 27 -1.25 20.53 3.16
C LYS A 27 -2.10 19.70 2.20
N GLN A 28 -3.28 19.28 2.64
CA GLN A 28 -4.19 18.51 1.83
C GLN A 28 -4.50 19.25 0.51
N SER A 29 -4.06 18.67 -0.59
CA SER A 29 -4.22 19.24 -1.93
C SER A 29 -5.35 18.60 -2.71
N PHE A 30 -5.80 17.41 -2.28
CA PHE A 30 -6.86 16.66 -2.92
C PHE A 30 -7.88 16.19 -1.90
N VAL A 31 -9.13 16.54 -2.09
CA VAL A 31 -10.27 16.18 -1.23
C VAL A 31 -11.37 15.58 -2.08
N HIS A 32 -11.95 14.48 -1.61
CA HIS A 32 -13.14 13.91 -2.22
C HIS A 32 -14.13 13.47 -1.12
N PRO A 33 -15.44 13.73 -1.30
CA PRO A 33 -16.45 13.36 -0.29
C PRO A 33 -16.43 11.89 0.11
N ASP A 34 -16.16 11.01 -0.86
CA ASP A 34 -16.15 9.57 -0.63
C ASP A 34 -14.94 9.08 0.18
N PHE A 35 -13.93 9.93 0.39
CA PHE A 35 -12.83 9.63 1.32
C PHE A 35 -13.28 9.67 2.78
N ARG A 36 -14.39 10.32 3.07
CA ARG A 36 -14.95 10.46 4.43
C ARG A 36 -13.94 10.94 5.47
N GLY A 37 -13.08 11.86 5.06
CA GLY A 37 -12.02 12.41 5.91
C GLY A 37 -10.81 11.50 6.12
N SER A 38 -10.73 10.36 5.46
CA SER A 38 -9.61 9.43 5.56
C SER A 38 -8.63 9.61 4.39
N ALA A 39 -7.34 9.55 4.69
CA ALA A 39 -6.26 9.49 3.70
C ALA A 39 -5.71 8.06 3.50
N SER A 40 -6.30 7.07 4.15
CA SER A 40 -5.92 5.66 3.99
C SER A 40 -6.07 5.21 2.54
N ILE A 41 -5.13 4.38 2.07
CA ILE A 41 -5.20 3.79 0.73
C ILE A 41 -6.53 3.06 0.48
N LYS A 42 -7.13 2.46 1.51
CA LYS A 42 -8.43 1.79 1.42
C LYS A 42 -9.60 2.73 1.15
N ALA A 43 -9.50 3.98 1.60
CA ALA A 43 -10.49 5.02 1.33
C ALA A 43 -10.26 5.70 -0.02
N VAL A 44 -9.00 5.92 -0.37
CA VAL A 44 -8.57 6.63 -1.58
C VAL A 44 -8.69 5.76 -2.84
N LEU A 45 -8.23 4.52 -2.77
CA LEU A 45 -8.16 3.62 -3.93
C LEU A 45 -9.51 3.39 -4.63
N PRO A 46 -10.63 3.12 -3.93
CA PRO A 46 -11.92 2.92 -4.60
C PRO A 46 -12.40 4.12 -5.41
N VAL A 47 -11.96 5.31 -5.05
CA VAL A 47 -12.30 6.55 -5.77
C VAL A 47 -11.40 6.74 -6.99
N LEU A 48 -10.09 6.55 -6.83
CA LEU A 48 -9.11 6.78 -7.89
C LEU A 48 -9.01 5.63 -8.89
N ALA A 49 -9.18 4.40 -8.42
CA ALA A 49 -9.12 3.18 -9.24
C ALA A 49 -10.22 2.19 -8.82
N PRO A 50 -11.50 2.43 -9.21
CA PRO A 50 -12.64 1.63 -8.76
C PRO A 50 -12.55 0.14 -9.12
N ARG A 51 -11.77 -0.20 -10.14
CA ARG A 51 -11.51 -1.59 -10.56
C ARG A 51 -10.70 -2.40 -9.55
N LEU A 52 -9.96 -1.73 -8.66
CA LEU A 52 -9.13 -2.35 -7.64
C LEU A 52 -9.87 -2.35 -6.30
N SER A 53 -9.87 -3.49 -5.62
CA SER A 53 -10.53 -3.62 -4.33
C SER A 53 -9.88 -4.66 -3.45
N TYR A 54 -9.61 -4.29 -2.20
CA TYR A 54 -9.17 -5.22 -1.16
C TYR A 54 -10.27 -6.18 -0.69
N LYS A 55 -11.53 -5.87 -0.95
CA LYS A 55 -12.70 -6.63 -0.46
C LYS A 55 -12.74 -8.08 -0.94
N LYS A 56 -12.11 -8.38 -2.07
CA LYS A 56 -12.05 -9.74 -2.65
C LYS A 56 -10.89 -10.58 -2.11
N LEU A 57 -9.99 -9.99 -1.36
CA LEU A 57 -8.82 -10.66 -0.82
C LEU A 57 -9.14 -11.36 0.49
N HIS A 58 -8.45 -12.49 0.76
CA HIS A 58 -8.49 -13.14 2.07
C HIS A 58 -7.82 -12.31 3.16
N ILE A 59 -6.76 -11.59 2.81
CA ILE A 59 -6.08 -10.65 3.69
C ILE A 59 -6.37 -9.24 3.16
N GLN A 60 -6.96 -8.41 4.00
CA GLN A 60 -7.41 -7.07 3.59
C GLN A 60 -6.73 -5.94 4.36
N GLU A 61 -5.85 -6.29 5.30
CA GLU A 61 -5.21 -5.33 6.21
C GLU A 61 -3.76 -5.72 6.50
N GLY A 62 -2.90 -4.70 6.65
CA GLY A 62 -1.50 -4.87 7.00
C GLY A 62 -1.30 -5.60 8.34
N GLY A 63 -2.15 -5.32 9.34
CA GLY A 63 -2.12 -6.03 10.62
C GLY A 63 -2.37 -7.53 10.44
N SER A 64 -3.41 -7.91 9.71
CA SER A 64 -3.71 -9.31 9.39
C SER A 64 -2.61 -9.97 8.57
N ALA A 65 -1.96 -9.22 7.66
CA ALA A 65 -0.84 -9.73 6.89
C ALA A 65 0.37 -10.03 7.78
N SER A 66 0.71 -9.12 8.69
CA SER A 66 1.80 -9.30 9.64
C SER A 66 1.55 -10.46 10.60
N ASP A 67 0.34 -10.59 11.12
CA ASP A 67 -0.06 -11.70 11.99
C ASP A 67 0.01 -13.05 11.27
N THR A 68 -0.48 -13.08 10.03
CA THR A 68 -0.42 -14.28 9.18
C THR A 68 1.04 -14.70 8.93
N TRP A 69 1.91 -13.76 8.60
CA TRP A 69 3.34 -14.01 8.42
C TRP A 69 3.98 -14.56 9.69
N ASN A 70 3.70 -13.94 10.83
CA ASN A 70 4.21 -14.41 12.11
C ASN A 70 3.81 -15.86 12.41
N LYS A 71 2.56 -16.23 12.15
CA LYS A 71 2.07 -17.61 12.30
C LYS A 71 2.75 -18.58 11.35
N ILE A 72 3.07 -18.16 10.14
CA ILE A 72 3.83 -18.99 9.18
C ILE A 72 5.24 -19.28 9.70
N VAL A 73 5.97 -18.25 10.13
CA VAL A 73 7.36 -18.40 10.57
C VAL A 73 7.49 -19.10 11.93
N THR A 74 6.42 -19.20 12.69
CA THR A 74 6.34 -19.95 13.96
C THR A 74 5.68 -21.32 13.81
N ASP A 75 5.56 -21.83 12.59
CA ASP A 75 5.02 -23.19 12.28
C ASP A 75 3.64 -23.48 12.87
N GLN A 76 2.76 -22.47 12.93
CA GLN A 76 1.40 -22.64 13.47
C GLN A 76 0.39 -23.21 12.47
N PHE A 77 0.80 -23.43 11.22
CA PHE A 77 -0.03 -23.99 10.16
C PHE A 77 0.57 -25.29 9.61
N ASP A 78 -0.27 -26.20 9.12
CA ASP A 78 0.19 -27.32 8.32
C ASP A 78 0.72 -26.86 6.94
N LYS A 79 1.39 -27.77 6.23
CA LYS A 79 2.00 -27.46 4.92
C LYS A 79 1.00 -26.93 3.88
N LYS A 80 -0.21 -27.48 3.88
CA LYS A 80 -1.27 -27.11 2.92
C LYS A 80 -1.78 -25.72 3.23
N GLU A 81 -2.05 -25.44 4.50
CA GLU A 81 -2.52 -24.14 4.95
C GLU A 81 -1.45 -23.05 4.80
N THR A 82 -0.19 -23.37 5.13
CA THR A 82 0.95 -22.48 4.91
C THR A 82 1.02 -22.02 3.46
N LYS A 83 0.89 -22.95 2.49
CA LYS A 83 0.89 -22.59 1.06
C LYS A 83 -0.28 -21.66 0.69
N ARG A 84 -1.47 -21.91 1.21
CA ARG A 84 -2.63 -21.04 0.99
C ARG A 84 -2.41 -19.64 1.57
N LYS A 85 -1.87 -19.56 2.78
CA LYS A 85 -1.58 -18.28 3.46
C LYS A 85 -0.49 -17.47 2.75
N ILE A 86 0.56 -18.14 2.24
CA ILE A 86 1.59 -17.49 1.42
C ILE A 86 0.99 -16.90 0.14
N ASN A 87 0.10 -17.62 -0.53
CA ASN A 87 -0.57 -17.09 -1.71
C ASN A 87 -1.45 -15.88 -1.38
N ALA A 88 -2.21 -15.94 -0.28
CA ALA A 88 -3.01 -14.80 0.18
C ALA A 88 -2.16 -13.57 0.51
N LEU A 89 -0.98 -13.76 1.12
CA LEU A 89 -0.02 -12.67 1.36
C LEU A 89 0.52 -12.08 0.07
N ARG A 90 0.83 -12.91 -0.92
CA ARG A 90 1.30 -12.46 -2.23
C ARG A 90 0.23 -11.63 -2.96
N GLU A 91 -1.01 -12.08 -2.95
CA GLU A 91 -2.14 -11.33 -3.52
C GLU A 91 -2.32 -9.97 -2.84
N TYR A 92 -2.24 -9.94 -1.52
CA TYR A 92 -2.31 -8.71 -0.76
C TYR A 92 -1.16 -7.74 -1.12
N CYS A 93 0.09 -8.20 -1.10
CA CYS A 93 1.24 -7.38 -1.43
C CYS A 93 1.22 -6.90 -2.90
N CYS A 94 0.76 -7.75 -3.80
CA CYS A 94 0.60 -7.40 -5.21
C CYS A 94 -0.40 -6.25 -5.39
N LEU A 95 -1.56 -6.35 -4.76
CA LEU A 95 -2.57 -5.30 -4.81
C LEU A 95 -2.08 -4.01 -4.13
N ASP A 96 -1.40 -4.13 -3.00
CA ASP A 96 -0.87 -2.98 -2.26
C ASP A 96 0.14 -2.20 -3.12
N THR A 97 1.03 -2.92 -3.80
CA THR A 97 2.00 -2.31 -4.73
C THR A 97 1.31 -1.69 -5.94
N LEU A 98 0.36 -2.40 -6.55
CA LEU A 98 -0.41 -1.89 -7.69
C LEU A 98 -1.22 -0.65 -7.30
N ALA A 99 -1.79 -0.62 -6.11
CA ALA A 99 -2.51 0.52 -5.59
C ALA A 99 -1.64 1.79 -5.54
N MET A 100 -0.38 1.66 -5.09
CA MET A 100 0.59 2.76 -5.08
C MET A 100 0.86 3.28 -6.49
N VAL A 101 1.02 2.39 -7.46
CA VAL A 101 1.24 2.76 -8.88
C VAL A 101 0.02 3.51 -9.44
N GLU A 102 -1.18 3.04 -9.16
CA GLU A 102 -2.41 3.67 -9.65
C GLU A 102 -2.65 5.05 -9.02
N VAL A 103 -2.38 5.20 -7.73
CA VAL A 103 -2.45 6.50 -7.06
C VAL A 103 -1.43 7.47 -7.67
N PHE A 104 -0.20 7.03 -7.89
CA PHE A 104 0.83 7.84 -8.53
C PHE A 104 0.41 8.26 -9.94
N ARG A 105 -0.07 7.34 -10.75
CA ARG A 105 -0.54 7.64 -12.14
C ARG A 105 -1.69 8.63 -12.15
N TYR A 106 -2.61 8.50 -11.22
CA TYR A 106 -3.72 9.44 -11.11
C TYR A 106 -3.22 10.86 -10.79
N LEU A 107 -2.33 11.01 -9.81
CA LEU A 107 -1.75 12.29 -9.42
C LEU A 107 -0.89 12.88 -10.53
N ASP A 108 -0.09 12.06 -11.20
CA ASP A 108 0.72 12.48 -12.35
C ASP A 108 -0.15 13.00 -13.49
N GLY A 109 -1.25 12.32 -13.77
CA GLY A 109 -2.23 12.75 -14.77
C GLY A 109 -2.91 14.07 -14.47
N LEU A 110 -3.05 14.45 -13.19
CA LEU A 110 -3.57 15.76 -12.79
C LEU A 110 -2.56 16.89 -13.01
N ILE A 111 -1.27 16.60 -12.83
CA ILE A 111 -0.19 17.59 -12.96
C ILE A 111 0.27 17.70 -14.40
N ASN A 112 0.38 16.57 -15.09
CA ASN A 112 0.84 16.44 -16.47
C ASN A 112 -0.27 15.84 -17.33
N PRO A 113 -1.37 16.57 -17.61
CA PRO A 113 -2.42 16.02 -18.45
C PRO A 113 -1.88 15.69 -19.84
N SER A 114 -2.10 14.46 -20.28
CA SER A 114 -1.81 14.06 -21.67
C SER A 114 -2.80 14.76 -22.60
N GLU A 115 -2.27 15.37 -23.64
CA GLU A 115 -3.08 16.02 -24.67
C GLU A 115 -3.97 15.03 -25.45
#